data_208a6cf5518cba78efd9e1978fc5a199
#
_entry.id   208a6cf5518cba78efd9e1978fc5a199
#
_cell.length_a   1.000
_cell.length_b   1.000
_cell.length_c   1.000
_cell.angle_alpha   90.00
_cell.angle_beta   90.00
_cell.angle_gamma   90.00
#
_symmetry.space_group_name_H-M   'P 1'
#
loop_
_entity.id
_entity.type
_entity.pdbx_description
1 polymer ?
#
loop_
_entity_poly.entity_id
_entity_poly.type
_entity_poly.pdbx_seq_one_letter_code
_entity_poly.pdbx_strand_id
1 'polypeptide(L)'
;QQLSECLAVARDLVEQQRVLASHLHELLKARGIVLRSYKRLTEAQRKQMRDYYWRNIFPLVTPQTMDPAHPFPFISNLSLNLLVTVRYANDDSSGLARIKVPVGSGIPRFLKVSDDELYVPLEDVIANNLDLLFPGMAVDACELFRVTRNAIAERDEDQADDLLHMIETELRERRFAP
;
A
#
# COMPACT_ATOMS: atom_id res chain seq x y z
N GLN A 1 -24.20 -13.13 -14.90
CA GLN A 1 -23.60 -13.40 -16.21
C GLN A 1 -22.64 -12.24 -16.60
N GLN A 2 -23.11 -10.97 -16.73
CA GLN A 2 -22.28 -9.81 -17.09
C GLN A 2 -21.05 -9.61 -16.18
N LEU A 3 -21.22 -9.73 -14.86
CA LEU A 3 -20.11 -9.63 -13.91
C LEU A 3 -19.04 -10.70 -14.15
N SER A 4 -19.45 -11.93 -14.45
CA SER A 4 -18.54 -13.04 -14.76
C SER A 4 -17.73 -12.79 -16.04
N GLU A 5 -18.35 -12.22 -17.05
CA GLU A 5 -17.70 -11.84 -18.31
C GLU A 5 -16.70 -10.70 -18.09
N CYS A 6 -17.08 -9.65 -17.34
CA CYS A 6 -16.17 -8.57 -16.97
C CYS A 6 -14.97 -9.06 -16.18
N LEU A 7 -15.17 -9.96 -15.21
CA LEU A 7 -14.09 -10.54 -14.42
C LEU A 7 -13.15 -11.40 -15.27
N ALA A 8 -13.66 -12.11 -16.28
CA ALA A 8 -12.82 -12.88 -17.19
C ALA A 8 -11.90 -11.97 -18.01
N VAL A 9 -12.46 -10.90 -18.59
CA VAL A 9 -11.67 -9.90 -19.32
C VAL A 9 -10.65 -9.22 -18.42
N ALA A 10 -11.03 -8.84 -17.21
CA ALA A 10 -10.13 -8.21 -16.25
C ALA A 10 -8.94 -9.12 -15.88
N ARG A 11 -9.17 -10.43 -15.71
CA ARG A 11 -8.10 -11.39 -15.42
C ARG A 11 -7.12 -11.53 -16.59
N ASP A 12 -7.63 -11.58 -17.81
CA ASP A 12 -6.78 -11.63 -19.02
C ASP A 12 -5.92 -10.37 -19.14
N LEU A 13 -6.50 -9.19 -18.93
CA LEU A 13 -5.77 -7.93 -18.92
C LEU A 13 -4.69 -7.86 -17.83
N VAL A 14 -4.96 -8.39 -16.64
CA VAL A 14 -3.97 -8.48 -15.56
C VAL A 14 -2.81 -9.36 -15.94
N GLU A 15 -3.06 -10.49 -16.62
CA GLU A 15 -1.98 -11.38 -17.08
C GLU A 15 -1.13 -10.72 -18.17
N GLN A 16 -1.75 -10.07 -19.15
CA GLN A 16 -1.04 -9.29 -20.15
C GLN A 16 -0.18 -8.18 -19.52
N GLN A 17 -0.71 -7.49 -18.51
CA GLN A 17 0.00 -6.47 -17.75
C GLN A 17 1.25 -7.05 -17.05
N ARG A 18 1.15 -8.24 -16.45
CA ARG A 18 2.29 -8.91 -15.78
C ARG A 18 3.40 -9.24 -16.76
N VAL A 19 3.06 -9.79 -17.93
CA VAL A 19 4.02 -10.08 -19.00
C VAL A 19 4.72 -8.81 -19.48
N LEU A 20 3.94 -7.76 -19.74
CA LEU A 20 4.48 -6.47 -20.16
C LEU A 20 5.39 -5.85 -19.09
N ALA A 21 4.99 -5.87 -17.82
CA ALA A 21 5.80 -5.37 -16.72
C ALA A 21 7.14 -6.10 -16.62
N SER A 22 7.14 -7.44 -16.76
CA SER A 22 8.37 -8.23 -16.76
C SER A 22 9.29 -7.85 -17.91
N HIS A 23 8.74 -7.66 -19.10
CA HIS A 23 9.52 -7.21 -20.27
C HIS A 23 10.11 -5.81 -20.06
N LEU A 24 9.32 -4.87 -19.52
CA LEU A 24 9.80 -3.52 -19.20
C LEU A 24 10.93 -3.55 -18.15
N HIS A 25 10.86 -4.43 -17.16
CA HIS A 25 11.95 -4.59 -16.18
C HIS A 25 13.27 -5.03 -16.85
N GLU A 26 13.22 -5.95 -17.81
CA GLU A 26 14.42 -6.35 -18.54
C GLU A 26 14.98 -5.23 -19.43
N LEU A 27 14.11 -4.43 -20.06
CA LEU A 27 14.53 -3.27 -20.85
C LEU A 27 15.19 -2.18 -19.97
N LEU A 28 14.64 -1.91 -18.77
CA LEU A 28 15.23 -0.99 -17.81
C LEU A 28 16.60 -1.47 -17.37
N LYS A 29 16.71 -2.76 -17.02
CA LYS A 29 17.98 -3.39 -16.62
C LYS A 29 19.04 -3.31 -17.72
N ALA A 30 18.67 -3.49 -18.99
CA ALA A 30 19.57 -3.34 -20.12
C ALA A 30 20.10 -1.91 -20.27
N ARG A 31 19.42 -0.92 -19.70
CA ARG A 31 19.82 0.48 -19.64
C ARG A 31 20.49 0.88 -18.32
N GLY A 32 20.81 -0.10 -17.47
CA GLY A 32 21.47 0.13 -16.19
C GLY A 32 20.53 0.50 -15.03
N ILE A 33 19.21 0.59 -15.28
CA ILE A 33 18.22 0.90 -14.22
C ILE A 33 17.70 -0.42 -13.64
N VAL A 34 17.98 -0.67 -12.37
CA VAL A 34 17.64 -1.94 -11.71
C VAL A 34 16.61 -1.71 -10.62
N LEU A 35 15.45 -2.36 -10.75
CA LEU A 35 14.49 -2.50 -9.66
C LEU A 35 14.76 -3.82 -8.94
N ARG A 36 14.95 -3.76 -7.64
CA ARG A 36 15.30 -4.94 -6.82
C ARG A 36 14.45 -5.00 -5.56
N SER A 37 14.06 -6.20 -5.16
CA SER A 37 13.41 -6.37 -3.87
C SER A 37 14.41 -6.21 -2.73
N TYR A 38 13.96 -5.73 -1.57
CA TYR A 38 14.78 -5.51 -0.37
C TYR A 38 15.55 -6.76 0.04
N LYS A 39 14.93 -7.93 -0.05
CA LYS A 39 15.55 -9.23 0.30
C LYS A 39 16.77 -9.59 -0.56
N ARG A 40 16.86 -9.04 -1.77
CA ARG A 40 17.98 -9.26 -2.70
C ARG A 40 19.08 -8.20 -2.59
N LEU A 41 18.97 -7.25 -1.71
CA LEU A 41 20.02 -6.28 -1.41
C LEU A 41 21.16 -6.95 -0.64
N THR A 42 22.36 -6.42 -0.78
CA THR A 42 23.51 -6.78 0.07
C THR A 42 23.25 -6.31 1.51
N GLU A 43 24.00 -6.85 2.45
CA GLU A 43 23.87 -6.45 3.86
C GLU A 43 24.15 -4.95 4.07
N ALA A 44 25.17 -4.41 3.42
CA ALA A 44 25.50 -3.00 3.46
C ALA A 44 24.36 -2.12 2.91
N GLN A 45 23.76 -2.53 1.77
CA GLN A 45 22.62 -1.84 1.17
C GLN A 45 21.37 -1.91 2.06
N ARG A 46 21.10 -3.07 2.67
CA ARG A 46 19.99 -3.21 3.64
C ARG A 46 20.18 -2.32 4.85
N LYS A 47 21.39 -2.24 5.39
CA LYS A 47 21.72 -1.34 6.49
C LYS A 47 21.47 0.12 6.10
N GLN A 48 21.95 0.55 4.95
CA GLN A 48 21.71 1.90 4.42
C GLN A 48 20.22 2.20 4.28
N MET A 49 19.42 1.28 3.72
CA MET A 49 17.98 1.45 3.57
C MET A 49 17.24 1.44 4.91
N ARG A 50 17.69 0.66 5.89
CA ARG A 50 17.16 0.67 7.26
C ARG A 50 17.44 2.00 7.95
N ASP A 51 18.65 2.55 7.81
CA ASP A 51 19.00 3.87 8.36
C ASP A 51 18.19 4.98 7.70
N TYR A 52 17.99 4.90 6.38
CA TYR A 52 17.12 5.82 5.63
C TYR A 52 15.68 5.71 6.09
N TYR A 53 15.15 4.49 6.24
CA TYR A 53 13.81 4.21 6.75
C TYR A 53 13.60 4.85 8.12
N TRP A 54 14.50 4.62 9.06
CA TRP A 54 14.42 5.15 10.41
C TRP A 54 14.34 6.68 10.46
N ARG A 55 15.15 7.35 9.64
CA ARG A 55 15.25 8.81 9.66
C ARG A 55 14.13 9.52 8.90
N ASN A 56 13.69 8.96 7.78
CA ASN A 56 12.85 9.67 6.82
C ASN A 56 11.45 9.09 6.66
N ILE A 57 11.27 7.78 6.87
CA ILE A 57 10.01 7.09 6.60
C ILE A 57 9.27 6.76 7.89
N PHE A 58 9.96 6.22 8.87
CA PHE A 58 9.39 5.79 10.15
C PHE A 58 8.54 6.89 10.83
N PRO A 59 8.96 8.18 10.89
CA PRO A 59 8.15 9.24 11.48
C PRO A 59 6.85 9.55 10.74
N LEU A 60 6.71 9.11 9.48
CA LEU A 60 5.54 9.34 8.64
C LEU A 60 4.57 8.15 8.64
N VAL A 61 4.97 7.06 9.27
CA VAL A 61 4.22 5.79 9.24
C VAL A 61 3.56 5.56 10.59
N THR A 62 2.24 5.46 10.61
CA THR A 62 1.46 5.15 11.82
C THR A 62 0.70 3.85 11.59
N PRO A 63 1.05 2.76 12.29
CA PRO A 63 0.26 1.54 12.28
C PRO A 63 -1.11 1.80 12.90
N GLN A 64 -2.16 1.29 12.29
CA GLN A 64 -3.51 1.30 12.82
C GLN A 64 -3.92 -0.14 13.11
N THR A 65 -4.00 -0.47 14.39
CA THR A 65 -4.44 -1.80 14.83
C THR A 65 -5.95 -1.95 14.66
N MET A 66 -6.38 -3.16 14.42
CA MET A 66 -7.78 -3.56 14.31
C MET A 66 -8.10 -4.53 15.43
N ASP A 67 -9.11 -4.21 16.20
CA ASP A 67 -9.68 -5.04 17.25
C ASP A 67 -11.20 -4.85 17.29
N PRO A 68 -11.97 -5.60 18.10
CA PRO A 68 -13.43 -5.45 18.18
C PRO A 68 -13.90 -4.04 18.57
N ALA A 69 -13.06 -3.26 19.29
CA ALA A 69 -13.37 -1.88 19.67
C ALA A 69 -12.93 -0.87 18.59
N HIS A 70 -11.99 -1.25 17.74
CA HIS A 70 -11.46 -0.44 16.64
C HIS A 70 -11.68 -1.16 15.31
N PRO A 71 -12.81 -0.93 14.64
CA PRO A 71 -13.14 -1.59 13.38
C PRO A 71 -12.14 -1.24 12.28
N PHE A 72 -12.20 -1.98 11.18
CA PHE A 72 -11.31 -1.77 10.03
C PHE A 72 -11.27 -0.29 9.63
N PRO A 73 -10.09 0.34 9.60
CA PRO A 73 -9.96 1.77 9.33
C PRO A 73 -10.35 2.10 7.89
N PHE A 74 -10.85 3.31 7.68
CA PHE A 74 -11.16 3.80 6.34
C PHE A 74 -9.91 3.79 5.45
N ILE A 75 -10.02 3.19 4.26
CA ILE A 75 -8.97 3.15 3.25
C ILE A 75 -9.29 4.17 2.16
N SER A 76 -8.42 5.15 1.99
CA SER A 76 -8.54 6.14 0.91
C SER A 76 -8.44 5.47 -0.46
N ASN A 77 -9.26 5.93 -1.41
CA ASN A 77 -9.24 5.40 -2.77
C ASN A 77 -7.82 5.43 -3.37
N LEU A 78 -7.43 4.34 -4.04
CA LEU A 78 -6.13 4.13 -4.69
C LEU A 78 -4.90 4.24 -3.79
N SER A 79 -5.06 4.41 -2.47
CA SER A 79 -3.92 4.43 -1.55
C SER A 79 -3.28 3.05 -1.42
N LEU A 80 -1.95 3.04 -1.38
CA LEU A 80 -1.17 1.82 -1.17
C LEU A 80 -1.06 1.56 0.33
N ASN A 81 -1.33 0.31 0.75
CA ASN A 81 -1.36 -0.08 2.15
C ASN A 81 -0.73 -1.44 2.36
N LEU A 82 -0.19 -1.66 3.54
CA LEU A 82 0.24 -2.97 4.02
C LEU A 82 -0.75 -3.45 5.08
N LEU A 83 -1.21 -4.70 4.96
CA LEU A 83 -1.92 -5.44 5.99
C LEU A 83 -0.92 -6.34 6.69
N VAL A 84 -0.75 -6.14 7.98
CA VAL A 84 0.25 -6.85 8.79
C VAL A 84 -0.47 -7.70 9.82
N THR A 85 -0.16 -8.99 9.86
CA THR A 85 -0.57 -9.88 10.95
C THR A 85 0.55 -9.95 11.96
N VAL A 86 0.27 -9.57 13.20
CA VAL A 86 1.22 -9.60 14.31
C VAL A 86 0.74 -10.57 15.38
N ARG A 87 1.68 -11.21 16.06
CA ARG A 87 1.44 -12.08 17.21
C ARG A 87 2.08 -11.46 18.46
N TYR A 88 1.29 -11.43 19.53
CA TYR A 88 1.75 -10.89 20.80
C TYR A 88 2.66 -11.89 21.52
N ALA A 89 3.78 -11.40 22.08
CA ALA A 89 4.78 -12.26 22.72
C ALA A 89 4.27 -13.00 23.98
N ASN A 90 3.24 -12.46 24.65
CA ASN A 90 2.73 -12.96 25.92
C ASN A 90 1.43 -13.76 25.79
N ASP A 91 0.89 -13.86 24.60
CA ASP A 91 -0.38 -14.50 24.31
C ASP A 91 -0.31 -15.02 22.87
N ASP A 92 -0.79 -16.24 22.61
CA ASP A 92 -0.88 -16.76 21.23
C ASP A 92 -1.93 -16.03 20.38
N SER A 93 -2.47 -14.92 20.87
CA SER A 93 -3.40 -14.09 20.12
C SER A 93 -2.69 -13.36 18.98
N SER A 94 -3.37 -13.28 17.86
CA SER A 94 -2.94 -12.52 16.69
C SER A 94 -3.76 -11.24 16.54
N GLY A 95 -3.10 -10.17 16.12
CA GLY A 95 -3.74 -8.90 15.78
C GLY A 95 -3.50 -8.54 14.31
N LEU A 96 -4.37 -7.72 13.77
CA LEU A 96 -4.20 -7.13 12.44
C LEU A 96 -3.86 -5.66 12.58
N ALA A 97 -2.94 -5.18 11.76
CA ALA A 97 -2.61 -3.78 11.66
C ALA A 97 -2.55 -3.35 10.19
N ARG A 98 -3.07 -2.17 9.92
CA ARG A 98 -2.94 -1.51 8.63
C ARG A 98 -1.86 -0.44 8.69
N ILE A 99 -1.01 -0.38 7.66
CA ILE A 99 -0.01 0.66 7.49
C ILE A 99 -0.23 1.32 6.12
N LYS A 100 -0.47 2.64 6.11
CA LYS A 100 -0.51 3.39 4.86
C LYS A 100 0.91 3.67 4.38
N VAL A 101 1.21 3.33 3.13
CA VAL A 101 2.48 3.67 2.50
C VAL A 101 2.47 5.16 2.14
N PRO A 102 3.42 5.99 2.65
CA PRO A 102 3.38 7.45 2.52
C PRO A 102 3.89 7.93 1.15
N VAL A 103 3.34 7.39 0.06
CA VAL A 103 3.66 7.83 -1.29
C VAL A 103 3.12 9.24 -1.52
N GLY A 104 3.91 10.13 -2.09
CA GLY A 104 3.50 11.50 -2.43
C GLY A 104 3.66 12.52 -1.29
N SER A 105 4.12 12.11 -0.11
CA SER A 105 4.42 13.01 1.02
C SER A 105 5.90 13.45 1.03
N GLY A 106 6.46 13.74 -0.14
CA GLY A 106 7.89 14.04 -0.29
C GLY A 106 8.79 12.79 -0.37
N ILE A 107 8.23 11.60 -0.18
CA ILE A 107 8.95 10.33 -0.31
C ILE A 107 8.64 9.73 -1.69
N PRO A 108 9.66 9.44 -2.52
CA PRO A 108 9.46 8.77 -3.80
C PRO A 108 9.04 7.32 -3.58
N ARG A 109 8.25 6.77 -4.50
CA ARG A 109 7.82 5.38 -4.44
C ARG A 109 8.98 4.39 -4.62
N PHE A 110 9.98 4.76 -5.41
CA PHE A 110 11.19 3.97 -5.62
C PHE A 110 12.37 4.68 -4.98
N LEU A 111 12.98 4.07 -3.99
CA LEU A 111 14.10 4.61 -3.25
C LEU A 111 15.41 4.21 -3.93
N LYS A 112 16.27 5.17 -4.20
CA LYS A 112 17.61 4.93 -4.72
C LYS A 112 18.49 4.37 -3.60
N VAL A 113 19.16 3.24 -3.87
CA VAL A 113 19.89 2.50 -2.83
C VAL A 113 21.35 2.99 -2.70
N SER A 114 21.96 3.46 -3.79
CA SER A 114 23.36 3.91 -3.84
C SER A 114 23.53 4.85 -5.02
N ASP A 115 24.76 5.21 -5.34
CA ASP A 115 25.07 6.01 -6.54
C ASP A 115 24.77 5.28 -7.84
N ASP A 116 24.65 3.95 -7.80
CA ASP A 116 24.16 3.15 -8.90
C ASP A 116 22.67 3.41 -9.15
N GLU A 117 22.21 3.19 -10.39
CA GLU A 117 20.77 3.28 -10.74
C GLU A 117 19.98 2.04 -10.23
N LEU A 118 20.19 1.72 -8.94
CA LEU A 118 19.52 0.65 -8.22
C LEU A 118 18.43 1.22 -7.32
N TYR A 119 17.23 0.70 -7.48
CA TYR A 119 16.04 1.18 -6.79
C TYR A 119 15.31 0.03 -6.06
N VAL A 120 14.68 0.37 -4.94
CA VAL A 120 13.84 -0.53 -4.13
C VAL A 120 12.47 0.12 -3.93
N PRO A 121 11.36 -0.61 -4.06
CA PRO A 121 10.03 -0.09 -3.75
C PRO A 121 9.93 0.32 -2.27
N LEU A 122 9.27 1.47 -2.01
CA LEU A 122 9.06 1.99 -0.66
C LEU A 122 8.29 0.99 0.22
N GLU A 123 7.25 0.38 -0.32
CA GLU A 123 6.46 -0.65 0.35
C GLU A 123 7.31 -1.84 0.80
N ASP A 124 8.31 -2.23 0.01
CA ASP A 124 9.20 -3.35 0.32
C ASP A 124 10.19 -2.98 1.44
N VAL A 125 10.65 -1.73 1.47
CA VAL A 125 11.47 -1.21 2.57
C VAL A 125 10.69 -1.19 3.87
N ILE A 126 9.44 -0.73 3.87
CA ILE A 126 8.58 -0.73 5.07
C ILE A 126 8.33 -2.16 5.53
N ALA A 127 7.92 -3.06 4.62
CA ALA A 127 7.61 -4.45 4.93
C ALA A 127 8.78 -5.25 5.54
N ASN A 128 10.02 -4.86 5.24
CA ASN A 128 11.21 -5.51 5.78
C ASN A 128 11.81 -4.80 7.01
N ASN A 129 11.15 -3.77 7.54
CA ASN A 129 11.54 -3.04 8.76
C ASN A 129 10.37 -2.90 9.76
N LEU A 130 9.43 -3.83 9.72
CA LEU A 130 8.24 -3.84 10.59
C LEU A 130 8.58 -4.07 12.07
N ASP A 131 9.71 -4.66 12.36
CA ASP A 131 10.24 -4.83 13.72
C ASP A 131 10.38 -3.50 14.48
N LEU A 132 10.61 -2.41 13.77
CA LEU A 132 10.66 -1.05 14.34
C LEU A 132 9.26 -0.49 14.66
N LEU A 133 8.23 -0.93 13.94
CA LEU A 133 6.84 -0.50 14.16
C LEU A 133 6.12 -1.38 15.21
N PHE A 134 6.55 -2.63 15.36
CA PHE A 134 5.93 -3.61 16.26
C PHE A 134 6.97 -4.20 17.21
N PRO A 135 7.54 -3.38 18.11
CA PRO A 135 8.56 -3.86 19.03
C PRO A 135 8.00 -4.93 19.96
N GLY A 136 8.73 -6.05 20.09
CA GLY A 136 8.33 -7.17 20.95
C GLY A 136 7.22 -8.06 20.39
N MET A 137 6.77 -7.84 19.15
CA MET A 137 5.79 -8.69 18.47
C MET A 137 6.45 -9.47 17.33
N ALA A 138 5.94 -10.65 17.03
CA ALA A 138 6.31 -11.39 15.84
C ALA A 138 5.41 -10.98 14.65
N VAL A 139 6.00 -10.75 13.51
CA VAL A 139 5.25 -10.49 12.27
C VAL A 139 5.08 -11.81 11.54
N ASP A 140 3.84 -12.30 11.46
CA ASP A 140 3.52 -13.56 10.78
C ASP A 140 3.27 -13.38 9.28
N ALA A 141 2.63 -12.27 8.86
CA ALA A 141 2.37 -11.96 7.47
C ALA A 141 2.37 -10.45 7.21
N CYS A 142 2.73 -10.07 6.00
CA CYS A 142 2.62 -8.69 5.51
C CYS A 142 2.24 -8.72 4.04
N GLU A 143 1.07 -8.17 3.73
CA GLU A 143 0.50 -8.18 2.39
C GLU A 143 0.24 -6.77 1.90
N LEU A 144 0.62 -6.52 0.63
CA LEU A 144 0.38 -5.24 -0.03
C LEU A 144 -1.03 -5.25 -0.64
N PHE A 145 -1.80 -4.19 -0.39
CA PHE A 145 -3.12 -4.05 -0.98
C PHE A 145 -3.46 -2.61 -1.33
N ARG A 146 -4.43 -2.48 -2.21
CA ARG A 146 -5.02 -1.22 -2.64
C ARG A 146 -6.52 -1.41 -2.83
N VAL A 147 -7.30 -0.44 -2.42
CA VAL A 147 -8.75 -0.41 -2.64
C VAL A 147 -9.06 0.56 -3.79
N THR A 148 -9.86 0.11 -4.73
CA THR A 148 -10.45 0.97 -5.77
C THR A 148 -11.93 1.14 -5.44
N ARG A 149 -12.36 2.38 -5.23
CA ARG A 149 -13.74 2.72 -4.93
C ARG A 149 -14.39 3.35 -6.14
N ASN A 150 -15.65 3.02 -6.37
CA ASN A 150 -16.46 3.72 -7.36
C ASN A 150 -16.80 5.13 -6.86
N ALA A 151 -16.74 6.11 -7.75
CA ALA A 151 -17.08 7.50 -7.50
C ALA A 151 -18.32 7.93 -8.30
N ILE A 152 -19.22 6.99 -8.63
CA ILE A 152 -20.48 7.36 -9.26
C ILE A 152 -21.38 7.96 -8.17
N ALA A 153 -21.50 9.29 -8.19
CA ALA A 153 -22.60 9.97 -7.52
C ALA A 153 -23.79 9.90 -8.47
N GLU A 154 -24.85 9.22 -8.10
CA GLU A 154 -26.16 9.44 -8.72
C GLU A 154 -26.58 10.87 -8.32
N ARG A 155 -26.56 11.77 -9.29
CA ARG A 155 -27.10 13.11 -9.10
C ARG A 155 -28.62 13.03 -9.14
N ASP A 156 -29.20 13.05 -7.98
CA ASP A 156 -30.63 13.36 -7.85
C ASP A 156 -30.77 14.90 -7.86
N GLU A 157 -30.86 15.45 -9.07
CA GLU A 157 -30.87 16.91 -9.30
C GLU A 157 -32.12 17.59 -8.73
N ASP A 158 -33.17 16.82 -8.39
CA ASP A 158 -34.46 17.37 -7.93
C ASP A 158 -34.57 17.56 -6.41
N GLN A 159 -33.59 17.18 -5.61
CA GLN A 159 -33.64 17.25 -4.14
C GLN A 159 -32.61 18.16 -3.48
N ALA A 160 -31.78 18.86 -4.22
CA ALA A 160 -30.70 19.67 -3.64
C ALA A 160 -31.11 21.13 -3.40
N ASP A 161 -31.85 21.38 -2.35
CA ASP A 161 -32.08 22.72 -1.83
C ASP A 161 -30.84 23.37 -1.16
N ASP A 162 -29.81 22.56 -0.89
CA ASP A 162 -28.55 23.04 -0.32
C ASP A 162 -27.32 22.32 -0.94
N LEU A 163 -26.59 23.04 -1.77
CA LEU A 163 -25.37 22.56 -2.45
C LEU A 163 -24.31 22.07 -1.44
N LEU A 164 -24.22 22.71 -0.26
CA LEU A 164 -23.26 22.29 0.78
C LEU A 164 -23.64 20.94 1.36
N HIS A 165 -24.93 20.71 1.65
CA HIS A 165 -25.41 19.43 2.16
C HIS A 165 -25.24 18.31 1.13
N MET A 166 -25.43 18.60 -0.15
CA MET A 166 -25.17 17.67 -1.24
C MET A 166 -23.68 17.30 -1.32
N ILE A 167 -22.79 18.28 -1.23
CA ILE A 167 -21.32 18.06 -1.25
C ILE A 167 -20.88 17.26 -0.02
N GLU A 168 -21.40 17.56 1.17
CA GLU A 168 -21.11 16.81 2.40
C GLU A 168 -21.58 15.36 2.29
N THR A 169 -22.79 15.13 1.78
CA THR A 169 -23.35 13.80 1.58
C THR A 169 -22.53 13.01 0.56
N GLU A 170 -22.21 13.62 -0.57
CA GLU A 170 -21.39 13.00 -1.62
C GLU A 170 -19.97 12.65 -1.12
N LEU A 171 -19.35 13.56 -0.36
CA LEU A 171 -18.04 13.28 0.26
C LEU A 171 -18.12 12.18 1.31
N ARG A 172 -19.22 12.11 2.07
CA ARG A 172 -19.47 11.07 3.05
C ARG A 172 -19.69 9.71 2.39
N GLU A 173 -20.51 9.65 1.35
CA GLU A 173 -20.77 8.42 0.58
C GLU A 173 -19.54 7.91 -0.13
N ARG A 174 -18.76 8.79 -0.77
CA ARG A 174 -17.44 8.43 -1.34
C ARG A 174 -16.49 7.90 -0.28
N ARG A 175 -16.63 8.35 0.95
CA ARG A 175 -15.83 7.89 2.08
C ARG A 175 -16.20 6.47 2.50
N PHE A 176 -17.46 6.08 2.39
CA PHE A 176 -18.00 4.81 2.87
C PHE A 176 -18.53 3.90 1.74
N ALA A 177 -18.35 4.27 0.48
CA ALA A 177 -18.75 3.44 -0.65
C ALA A 177 -18.10 2.04 -0.57
N PRO A 178 -18.85 0.98 -0.83
CA PRO A 178 -18.39 -0.41 -0.73
C PRO A 178 -17.23 -0.76 -1.67
#